data_e2fb131a58168553098ab7ddb62a71b3
#
_entry.id   e2fb131a58168553098ab7ddb62a71b3
#
_cell.length_a   1.000
_cell.length_b   1.000
_cell.length_c   1.000
_cell.angle_alpha   90.00
_cell.angle_beta   90.00
_cell.angle_gamma   90.00
#
_symmetry.space_group_name_H-M   'P 1'
#
loop_
_entity.id
_entity.type
_entity.pdbx_description
1 polymer ?
#
loop_
_entity_poly.entity_id
_entity_poly.type
_entity_poly.pdbx_seq_one_letter_code
_entity_poly.pdbx_strand_id
1 'polypeptide(L)'
;EKTIHEATQVTQVSNLHIIPANPDLVGAEIELVDMPQREYRLKAALNEVRSKYDYILIDCPPSLGLLTVNSLSAAETFLVPLQCEYYA
;
A
#
# COMPACT_ATOMS: atom_id res chain seq x y z
N GLU A 1 -15.83 0.20 -7.69
CA GLU A 1 -14.54 0.55 -7.09
C GLU A 1 -14.75 1.21 -5.74
N LYS A 2 -14.00 0.77 -4.72
CA LYS A 2 -14.16 1.31 -3.36
C LYS A 2 -13.23 2.48 -3.13
N THR A 3 -13.71 3.45 -2.35
CA THR A 3 -12.85 4.51 -1.85
C THR A 3 -11.97 3.96 -0.73
N ILE A 4 -10.93 4.72 -0.36
CA ILE A 4 -10.06 4.32 0.74
C ILE A 4 -10.85 4.24 2.06
N HIS A 5 -11.84 5.10 2.25
CA HIS A 5 -12.69 5.06 3.45
C HIS A 5 -13.50 3.76 3.51
N GLU A 6 -14.04 3.33 2.38
CA GLU A 6 -14.85 2.11 2.31
C GLU A 6 -14.00 0.85 2.49
N ALA A 7 -12.75 0.88 2.06
CA ALA A 7 -11.84 -0.26 2.18
C ALA A 7 -11.25 -0.41 3.59
N THR A 8 -11.25 0.66 4.37
CA THR A 8 -10.65 0.67 5.70
C THR A 8 -11.55 -0.07 6.69
N GLN A 9 -10.96 -0.99 7.45
CA GLN A 9 -11.67 -1.80 8.44
C GLN A 9 -11.08 -1.57 9.82
N VAL A 10 -11.95 -1.56 10.83
CA VAL A 10 -11.50 -1.52 12.23
C VAL A 10 -11.01 -2.91 12.64
N THR A 11 -10.10 -2.94 13.61
CA THR A 11 -9.60 -4.19 14.17
C THR A 11 -9.97 -4.30 15.64
N GLN A 12 -9.63 -5.43 16.27
CA GLN A 12 -9.83 -5.62 17.71
C GLN A 12 -8.90 -4.74 18.54
N VAL A 13 -7.83 -4.23 17.94
CA VAL A 13 -6.90 -3.34 18.63
C VAL A 13 -7.39 -1.91 18.47
N SER A 14 -7.51 -1.20 19.57
CA SER A 14 -7.96 0.18 19.60
C SER A 14 -7.05 1.07 18.74
N ASN A 15 -7.66 1.91 17.91
CA ASN A 15 -6.94 2.85 17.03
C ASN A 15 -6.09 2.20 15.94
N LEU A 16 -6.28 0.90 15.71
CA LEU A 16 -5.60 0.21 14.60
C LEU A 16 -6.63 -0.14 13.54
N HIS A 17 -6.45 0.43 12.35
CA HIS A 17 -7.28 0.14 11.19
C HIS A 17 -6.45 -0.58 10.13
N ILE A 18 -7.10 -1.36 9.28
CA ILE A 18 -6.41 -2.13 8.26
C ILE A 18 -7.15 -2.05 6.94
N ILE A 19 -6.39 -2.04 5.86
CA ILE A 19 -6.90 -2.26 4.52
C ILE A 19 -6.30 -3.59 4.06
N PRO A 20 -7.08 -4.66 4.07
CA PRO A 20 -6.54 -5.96 3.71
C PRO A 20 -6.35 -6.09 2.20
N ALA A 21 -5.35 -6.84 1.80
CA ALA A 21 -5.14 -7.23 0.43
C ALA A 21 -5.92 -8.50 0.13
N ASN A 22 -6.24 -8.72 -1.14
CA ASN A 22 -6.82 -9.96 -1.60
C ASN A 22 -6.27 -10.29 -2.99
N PRO A 23 -6.56 -11.47 -3.55
CA PRO A 23 -6.03 -11.87 -4.86
C PRO A 23 -6.42 -10.95 -6.01
N ASP A 24 -7.46 -10.14 -5.86
CA ASP A 24 -7.89 -9.21 -6.91
C ASP A 24 -6.87 -8.10 -7.15
N LEU A 25 -5.93 -7.89 -6.24
CA LEU A 25 -4.86 -6.91 -6.44
C LEU A 25 -3.97 -7.26 -7.63
N VAL A 26 -3.88 -8.51 -8.00
CA VAL A 26 -3.15 -8.92 -9.20
C VAL A 26 -3.78 -8.27 -10.44
N GLY A 27 -5.11 -8.25 -10.49
CA GLY A 27 -5.83 -7.55 -11.56
C GLY A 27 -5.61 -6.04 -11.54
N ALA A 28 -5.44 -5.47 -10.35
CA ALA A 28 -5.19 -4.03 -10.22
C ALA A 28 -3.89 -3.60 -10.88
N GLU A 29 -2.85 -4.42 -10.84
CA GLU A 29 -1.60 -4.11 -11.54
C GLU A 29 -1.81 -3.99 -13.04
N ILE A 30 -2.64 -4.84 -13.61
CA ILE A 30 -2.96 -4.81 -15.04
C ILE A 30 -3.76 -3.55 -15.38
N GLU A 31 -4.73 -3.21 -14.54
CA GLU A 31 -5.57 -2.02 -14.75
C GLU A 31 -4.77 -0.72 -14.64
N LEU A 32 -3.78 -0.68 -13.76
CA LEU A 32 -2.97 0.52 -13.55
C LEU A 32 -2.11 0.88 -14.77
N VAL A 33 -1.77 -0.10 -15.61
CA VAL A 33 -0.86 0.13 -16.74
C VAL A 33 -1.34 1.26 -17.64
N ASP A 34 -2.65 1.35 -17.87
CA ASP A 34 -3.22 2.34 -18.78
C ASP A 34 -3.76 3.58 -18.07
N MET A 35 -3.59 3.67 -16.75
CA MET A 35 -4.09 4.82 -15.99
C MET A 35 -3.10 5.98 -15.98
N PRO A 36 -3.59 7.24 -16.08
CA PRO A 36 -2.71 8.40 -15.90
C PRO A 36 -2.17 8.41 -14.47
N GLN A 37 -0.90 8.84 -14.33
CA GLN A 37 -0.23 8.92 -13.03
C GLN A 37 -0.28 7.59 -12.26
N ARG A 38 -0.10 6.51 -12.96
CA ARG A 38 -0.25 5.16 -12.41
C ARG A 38 0.66 4.87 -11.21
N GLU A 39 1.83 5.51 -11.14
CA GLU A 39 2.79 5.34 -10.05
C GLU A 39 2.37 6.05 -8.77
N TYR A 40 1.40 6.95 -8.83
CA TYR A 40 0.99 7.81 -7.71
C TYR A 40 -0.45 7.60 -7.27
N ARG A 41 -1.09 6.52 -7.72
CA ARG A 41 -2.49 6.26 -7.37
C ARG A 41 -2.70 6.04 -5.89
N LEU A 42 -1.81 5.26 -5.25
CA LEU A 42 -1.90 5.01 -3.82
C LEU A 42 -1.62 6.29 -3.04
N LYS A 43 -0.64 7.06 -3.45
CA LYS A 43 -0.33 8.33 -2.80
C LYS A 43 -1.53 9.27 -2.81
N ALA A 44 -2.20 9.38 -3.94
CA ALA A 44 -3.39 10.21 -4.05
C ALA A 44 -4.52 9.73 -3.13
N ALA A 45 -4.74 8.42 -3.07
CA ALA A 45 -5.75 7.85 -2.19
C ALA A 45 -5.43 8.08 -0.72
N LEU A 46 -4.18 7.90 -0.32
CA LEU A 46 -3.77 8.08 1.08
C LEU A 46 -3.82 9.54 1.52
N ASN A 47 -3.68 10.48 0.61
CA ASN A 47 -3.78 11.91 0.96
C ASN A 47 -5.11 12.27 1.61
N GLU A 48 -6.17 11.53 1.31
CA GLU A 48 -7.49 11.76 1.89
C GLU A 48 -7.56 11.41 3.38
N VAL A 49 -6.67 10.53 3.86
CA VAL A 49 -6.74 10.03 5.23
C VAL A 49 -5.47 10.29 6.05
N ARG A 50 -4.44 10.87 5.46
CA ARG A 50 -3.14 11.07 6.15
C ARG A 50 -3.27 11.79 7.48
N SER A 51 -4.13 12.79 7.55
CA SER A 51 -4.31 13.58 8.77
C SER A 51 -5.01 12.83 9.89
N LYS A 52 -5.63 11.70 9.58
CA LYS A 52 -6.36 10.90 10.57
C LYS A 52 -5.50 9.90 11.32
N TYR A 53 -4.26 9.69 10.89
CA TYR A 53 -3.38 8.67 11.45
C TYR A 53 -2.03 9.24 11.78
N ASP A 54 -1.47 8.79 12.89
CA ASP A 54 -0.09 9.13 13.26
C ASP A 54 0.90 8.35 12.41
N TYR A 55 0.57 7.10 12.08
CA TYR A 55 1.41 6.22 11.26
C TYR A 55 0.58 5.47 10.25
N ILE A 56 1.11 5.34 9.05
CA ILE A 56 0.55 4.50 8.00
C ILE A 56 1.66 3.57 7.54
N LEU A 57 1.46 2.27 7.76
CA LEU A 57 2.41 1.24 7.35
C LEU A 57 1.91 0.55 6.09
N ILE A 58 2.78 0.42 5.11
CA ILE A 58 2.44 -0.23 3.84
C ILE A 58 3.33 -1.46 3.71
N ASP A 59 2.73 -2.63 3.78
CA ASP A 59 3.43 -3.90 3.59
C ASP A 59 3.52 -4.19 2.09
N CYS A 60 4.72 -4.43 1.60
CA CYS A 60 5.00 -4.60 0.18
C CYS A 60 5.60 -5.97 -0.09
N PRO A 61 5.19 -6.64 -1.18
CA PRO A 61 5.85 -7.85 -1.62
C PRO A 61 7.23 -7.54 -2.22
N PRO A 62 8.15 -8.51 -2.25
CA PRO A 62 9.47 -8.31 -2.84
C PRO A 62 9.43 -8.38 -4.37
N SER A 63 8.63 -7.54 -5.00
CA SER A 63 8.50 -7.48 -6.44
C SER A 63 8.69 -6.05 -6.92
N LEU A 64 8.89 -5.87 -8.23
CA LEU A 64 9.11 -4.56 -8.82
C LEU A 64 7.90 -4.10 -9.67
N GLY A 65 6.72 -4.62 -9.36
CA GLY A 65 5.51 -4.26 -10.08
C GLY A 65 4.97 -2.88 -9.70
N LEU A 66 3.90 -2.46 -10.37
CA LEU A 66 3.28 -1.16 -10.14
C LEU A 66 2.75 -0.99 -8.72
N LEU A 67 2.32 -2.06 -8.07
CA LEU A 67 1.87 -1.98 -6.68
C LEU A 67 3.03 -1.59 -5.75
N THR A 68 4.21 -2.17 -5.97
CA THR A 68 5.39 -1.82 -5.18
C THR A 68 5.82 -0.38 -5.46
N VAL A 69 5.83 0.04 -6.72
CA VAL A 69 6.16 1.42 -7.08
C VAL A 69 5.19 2.40 -6.46
N ASN A 70 3.89 2.08 -6.46
CA ASN A 70 2.89 2.92 -5.79
C ASN A 70 3.17 3.04 -4.30
N SER A 71 3.51 1.93 -3.64
CA SER A 71 3.82 1.93 -2.21
C SER A 71 5.04 2.79 -1.90
N LEU A 72 6.10 2.64 -2.67
CA LEU A 72 7.33 3.43 -2.50
C LEU A 72 7.09 4.92 -2.75
N SER A 73 6.27 5.25 -3.75
CA SER A 73 5.96 6.65 -4.06
C SER A 73 5.10 7.30 -2.98
N ALA A 74 4.25 6.52 -2.31
CA ALA A 74 3.36 7.02 -1.27
C ALA A 74 4.07 7.17 0.08
N ALA A 75 5.10 6.38 0.34
CA ALA A 75 5.78 6.36 1.62
C ALA A 75 6.77 7.52 1.76
N GLU A 76 6.91 8.03 2.97
CA GLU A 76 7.92 9.05 3.28
C GLU A 76 9.28 8.44 3.57
N THR A 77 9.29 7.25 4.17
CA THR A 77 10.50 6.50 4.50
C THR A 77 10.29 5.02 4.24
N PHE A 78 11.38 4.28 4.15
CA PHE A 78 11.32 2.84 3.95
C PHE A 78 11.98 2.13 5.11
N LEU A 79 11.40 1.00 5.49
CA LEU A 79 12.02 0.05 6.40
C LEU A 79 12.27 -1.24 5.62
N VAL A 80 13.52 -1.60 5.46
CA VAL A 80 13.90 -2.82 4.74
C VAL A 80 14.44 -3.84 5.75
N PRO A 81 13.63 -4.84 6.13
CA PRO A 81 14.14 -5.90 6.99
C PRO A 81 15.17 -6.73 6.23
N LEU A 82 16.34 -6.91 6.83
CA LEU A 82 17.38 -7.71 6.23
C LEU A 82 17.60 -8.96 7.09
N GLN A 83 17.51 -10.10 6.43
CA GLN A 83 17.80 -11.37 7.06
C GLN A 83 19.18 -11.80 6.59
N CYS A 84 20.16 -11.75 7.49
CA CYS A 84 21.52 -12.11 7.16
C CYS A 84 21.66 -13.62 7.16
N GLU A 85 21.40 -14.23 6.01
CA GLU A 85 21.58 -15.66 5.83
C GLU A 85 22.84 -15.92 5.02
N TYR A 86 23.59 -16.90 5.47
CA TYR A 86 24.92 -17.13 4.96
C TYR A 86 24.96 -17.62 3.51
N TYR A 87 23.91 -18.31 3.08
CA TYR A 87 23.84 -18.91 1.75
C TYR A 87 22.61 -18.45 0.98
N ALA A 88 22.16 -17.31 1.28
CA ALA A 88 20.97 -16.75 0.62
C ALA A 88 21.27 -16.43 -0.84
#